data_8886b7713b8db72c829dda8626435b1d
#
_entry.id   8886b7713b8db72c829dda8626435b1d
#
_cell.length_a   1.000
_cell.length_b   1.000
_cell.length_c   1.000
_cell.angle_alpha   90.00
_cell.angle_beta   90.00
_cell.angle_gamma   90.00
#
_symmetry.space_group_name_H-M   'P 1'
#
loop_
_entity.id
_entity.type
_entity.pdbx_description
1 polymer ?
#
loop_
_entity_poly.entity_id
_entity_poly.type
_entity_poly.pdbx_seq_one_letter_code
_entity_poly.pdbx_strand_id
1 'polypeptide(L)'
;MLDPSPTPCIVVAVDGSQSAVDAALWAIDEAVERDVPLRLVYVIEPADPRAIGPRRIAEVAVRNALTAVESTERPVKLEVEILQGRPVQALLEAARSAVMLCVGARGLKHATQGRIGSTAAALSAAAHCPVAIVRTHRAHSGPNRAVVIEVNDTPAGSAVLHRGLDAAQRRSAPVTVLTPARMYADVQAHWQRRLAEWQRRYPDLDITSVSTQGDGLEYIAAHAGSIQLVVVGRDRPGGVGALLGPLGNTALRDTDCSILVCEPRNAL
;
A
#
# COMPACT_ATOMS: atom_id res chain seq x y z
N MET A 1 -6.62 -34.73 8.76
CA MET A 1 -7.47 -33.56 8.94
C MET A 1 -6.77 -32.44 8.13
N LEU A 2 -7.29 -32.11 6.96
CA LEU A 2 -6.72 -31.05 6.14
C LEU A 2 -6.96 -29.74 6.88
N ASP A 3 -5.88 -29.07 7.26
CA ASP A 3 -5.95 -27.71 7.79
C ASP A 3 -6.65 -26.84 6.73
N PRO A 4 -7.74 -26.14 7.05
CA PRO A 4 -8.44 -25.34 6.04
C PRO A 4 -7.44 -24.31 5.52
N SER A 5 -7.24 -24.30 4.20
CA SER A 5 -6.41 -23.28 3.57
C SER A 5 -6.83 -21.91 4.09
N PRO A 6 -5.92 -21.08 4.61
CA PRO A 6 -6.28 -19.83 5.22
C PRO A 6 -7.05 -18.96 4.22
N THR A 7 -8.24 -18.52 4.63
CA THR A 7 -9.12 -17.71 3.79
C THR A 7 -8.39 -16.42 3.37
N PRO A 8 -8.35 -16.09 2.07
CA PRO A 8 -7.75 -14.83 1.63
C PRO A 8 -8.40 -13.65 2.35
N CYS A 9 -7.59 -12.71 2.83
CA CYS A 9 -8.08 -11.52 3.54
C CYS A 9 -7.18 -10.32 3.23
N ILE A 10 -7.64 -9.12 3.60
CA ILE A 10 -6.77 -7.95 3.71
C ILE A 10 -6.40 -7.78 5.17
N VAL A 11 -5.11 -7.79 5.47
CA VAL A 11 -4.59 -7.56 6.81
C VAL A 11 -4.30 -6.08 6.99
N VAL A 12 -4.76 -5.49 8.10
CA VAL A 12 -4.43 -4.13 8.50
C VAL A 12 -3.69 -4.16 9.82
N ALA A 13 -2.48 -3.61 9.85
CA ALA A 13 -1.71 -3.45 11.06
C ALA A 13 -2.24 -2.26 11.88
N VAL A 14 -2.68 -2.53 13.11
CA VAL A 14 -3.23 -1.52 14.03
C VAL A 14 -2.29 -1.37 15.22
N ASP A 15 -1.91 -0.12 15.56
CA ASP A 15 -1.08 0.20 16.71
C ASP A 15 -1.72 1.27 17.62
N GLY A 16 -2.92 1.73 17.28
CA GLY A 16 -3.65 2.79 17.96
C GLY A 16 -3.36 4.19 17.45
N SER A 17 -2.49 4.35 16.44
CA SER A 17 -2.26 5.64 15.78
C SER A 17 -3.40 6.00 14.84
N GLN A 18 -3.60 7.30 14.58
CA GLN A 18 -4.55 7.77 13.57
C GLN A 18 -4.19 7.23 12.17
N SER A 19 -2.90 7.12 11.87
CA SER A 19 -2.43 6.57 10.58
C SER A 19 -2.82 5.10 10.39
N ALA A 20 -2.93 4.32 11.47
CA ALA A 20 -3.42 2.95 11.41
C ALA A 20 -4.95 2.90 11.19
N VAL A 21 -5.70 3.84 11.78
CA VAL A 21 -7.14 4.00 11.48
C VAL A 21 -7.34 4.41 10.01
N ASP A 22 -6.55 5.36 9.52
CA ASP A 22 -6.58 5.77 8.11
C ASP A 22 -6.27 4.59 7.18
N ALA A 23 -5.34 3.70 7.56
CA ALA A 23 -5.04 2.48 6.81
C ALA A 23 -6.22 1.50 6.80
N ALA A 24 -6.95 1.37 7.91
CA ALA A 24 -8.15 0.54 7.98
C ALA A 24 -9.27 1.08 7.08
N LEU A 25 -9.52 2.39 7.11
CA LEU A 25 -10.50 3.04 6.26
C LEU A 25 -10.13 2.92 4.76
N TRP A 26 -8.86 3.12 4.42
CA TRP A 26 -8.38 2.98 3.04
C TRP A 26 -8.55 1.54 2.53
N ALA A 27 -8.40 0.54 3.38
CA ALA A 27 -8.49 -0.86 3.03
C ALA A 27 -9.93 -1.37 2.79
N ILE A 28 -10.96 -0.61 3.19
CA ILE A 28 -12.37 -1.01 3.04
C ILE A 28 -12.70 -1.27 1.55
N ASP A 29 -12.39 -0.31 0.68
CA ASP A 29 -12.70 -0.43 -0.74
C ASP A 29 -12.00 -1.61 -1.39
N GLU A 30 -10.75 -1.87 -0.98
CA GLU A 30 -9.98 -3.02 -1.43
C GLU A 30 -10.60 -4.36 -0.98
N ALA A 31 -11.15 -4.42 0.24
CA ALA A 31 -11.78 -5.61 0.80
C ALA A 31 -13.16 -5.88 0.17
N VAL A 32 -13.99 -4.85 0.07
CA VAL A 32 -15.33 -4.94 -0.52
C VAL A 32 -15.27 -5.41 -1.97
N GLU A 33 -14.37 -4.83 -2.76
CA GLU A 33 -14.29 -5.15 -4.19
C GLU A 33 -13.77 -6.56 -4.47
N ARG A 34 -12.91 -7.08 -3.59
CA ARG A 34 -12.38 -8.45 -3.71
C ARG A 34 -13.24 -9.49 -3.01
N ASP A 35 -14.31 -9.05 -2.36
CA ASP A 35 -15.17 -9.91 -1.53
C ASP A 35 -14.37 -10.75 -0.53
N VAL A 36 -13.45 -10.08 0.18
CA VAL A 36 -12.61 -10.70 1.21
C VAL A 36 -12.73 -9.97 2.55
N PRO A 37 -12.53 -10.69 3.69
CA PRO A 37 -12.53 -10.05 4.99
C PRO A 37 -11.44 -9.01 5.16
N LEU A 38 -11.73 -7.98 5.95
CA LEU A 38 -10.77 -7.01 6.47
C LEU A 38 -10.38 -7.45 7.89
N ARG A 39 -9.13 -7.89 8.07
CA ARG A 39 -8.61 -8.38 9.34
C ARG A 39 -7.75 -7.32 10.01
N LEU A 40 -8.23 -6.78 11.13
CA LEU A 40 -7.50 -5.83 11.96
C LEU A 40 -6.58 -6.60 12.91
N VAL A 41 -5.27 -6.40 12.78
CA VAL A 41 -4.26 -7.12 13.56
C VAL A 41 -3.47 -6.15 14.44
N TYR A 42 -3.52 -6.39 15.75
CA TYR A 42 -2.67 -5.71 16.73
C TYR A 42 -1.61 -6.68 17.24
N VAL A 43 -0.36 -6.22 17.38
CA VAL A 43 0.73 -7.02 17.93
C VAL A 43 1.18 -6.45 19.26
N ILE A 44 1.01 -7.22 20.33
CA ILE A 44 1.54 -6.90 21.66
C ILE A 44 3.02 -7.29 21.69
N GLU A 45 3.89 -6.30 21.78
CA GLU A 45 5.32 -6.56 21.96
C GLU A 45 5.58 -7.23 23.33
N PRO A 46 6.56 -8.14 23.42
CA PRO A 46 7.00 -8.64 24.72
C PRO A 46 7.42 -7.46 25.59
N ALA A 47 6.63 -7.21 26.62
CA ALA A 47 6.89 -6.16 27.59
C ALA A 47 7.43 -6.77 28.89
N ASP A 48 7.93 -5.92 29.79
CA ASP A 48 8.22 -6.31 31.16
C ASP A 48 7.01 -7.07 31.75
N PRO A 49 7.16 -8.27 32.29
CA PRO A 49 6.09 -9.04 32.91
C PRO A 49 5.30 -8.27 33.98
N ARG A 50 5.85 -7.17 34.48
CA ARG A 50 5.23 -6.26 35.47
C ARG A 50 4.41 -5.13 34.84
N ALA A 51 4.44 -4.97 33.49
CA ALA A 51 3.67 -3.94 32.81
C ALA A 51 2.17 -4.30 32.86
N ILE A 52 1.40 -3.54 33.62
CA ILE A 52 -0.05 -3.70 33.72
C ILE A 52 -0.68 -3.00 32.50
N GLY A 53 -1.32 -3.78 31.60
CA GLY A 53 -2.25 -3.24 30.63
C GLY A 53 -1.96 -3.38 29.13
N PRO A 54 -0.90 -4.09 28.63
CA PRO A 54 -0.66 -4.18 27.19
C PRO A 54 -1.87 -4.70 26.39
N ARG A 55 -2.59 -5.67 26.97
CA ARG A 55 -3.80 -6.23 26.37
C ARG A 55 -4.94 -5.22 26.30
N ARG A 56 -5.13 -4.42 27.34
CA ARG A 56 -6.16 -3.37 27.37
C ARG A 56 -5.87 -2.26 26.34
N ILE A 57 -4.59 -1.90 26.16
CA ILE A 57 -4.16 -0.95 25.13
C ILE A 57 -4.49 -1.52 23.75
N ALA A 58 -4.18 -2.79 23.50
CA ALA A 58 -4.49 -3.46 22.24
C ALA A 58 -6.00 -3.48 21.97
N GLU A 59 -6.81 -3.83 22.95
CA GLU A 59 -8.27 -3.87 22.84
C GLU A 59 -8.86 -2.48 22.53
N VAL A 60 -8.35 -1.42 23.15
CA VAL A 60 -8.77 -0.04 22.86
C VAL A 60 -8.36 0.37 21.44
N ALA A 61 -7.13 0.10 21.04
CA ALA A 61 -6.64 0.43 19.71
C ALA A 61 -7.45 -0.25 18.59
N VAL A 62 -7.70 -1.55 18.77
CA VAL A 62 -8.50 -2.33 17.81
C VAL A 62 -9.95 -1.84 17.79
N ARG A 63 -10.55 -1.57 18.95
CA ARG A 63 -11.92 -1.05 19.05
C ARG A 63 -12.07 0.28 18.32
N ASN A 64 -11.10 1.19 18.47
CA ASN A 64 -11.12 2.48 17.77
C ASN A 64 -11.10 2.29 16.24
N ALA A 65 -10.24 1.41 15.72
CA ALA A 65 -10.18 1.10 14.30
C ALA A 65 -11.48 0.42 13.82
N LEU A 66 -12.02 -0.53 14.60
CA LEU A 66 -13.27 -1.22 14.32
C LEU A 66 -14.44 -0.22 14.21
N THR A 67 -14.60 0.64 15.22
CA THR A 67 -15.66 1.66 15.24
C THR A 67 -15.53 2.63 14.05
N ALA A 68 -14.32 3.02 13.68
CA ALA A 68 -14.09 3.88 12.53
C ALA A 68 -14.54 3.21 11.21
N VAL A 69 -14.25 1.91 11.05
CA VAL A 69 -14.68 1.16 9.86
C VAL A 69 -16.19 0.95 9.86
N GLU A 70 -16.80 0.55 10.97
CA GLU A 70 -18.24 0.35 11.12
C GLU A 70 -19.04 1.63 10.83
N SER A 71 -18.51 2.79 11.25
CA SER A 71 -19.15 4.09 11.01
C SER A 71 -19.23 4.50 9.54
N THR A 72 -18.53 3.80 8.65
CA THR A 72 -18.64 4.02 7.20
C THR A 72 -19.86 3.34 6.58
N GLU A 73 -20.52 2.44 7.31
CA GLU A 73 -21.68 1.64 6.85
C GLU A 73 -21.39 0.83 5.56
N ARG A 74 -20.10 0.62 5.23
CA ARG A 74 -19.70 -0.18 4.05
C ARG A 74 -19.86 -1.68 4.36
N PRO A 75 -20.31 -2.49 3.38
CA PRO A 75 -20.57 -3.92 3.57
C PRO A 75 -19.25 -4.74 3.58
N VAL A 76 -18.39 -4.52 4.58
CA VAL A 76 -17.13 -5.24 4.74
C VAL A 76 -17.22 -6.22 5.92
N LYS A 77 -16.78 -7.45 5.69
CA LYS A 77 -16.65 -8.44 6.78
C LYS A 77 -15.42 -8.11 7.60
N LEU A 78 -15.60 -7.91 8.92
CA LEU A 78 -14.53 -7.56 9.85
C LEU A 78 -14.08 -8.76 10.66
N GLU A 79 -12.77 -8.92 10.78
CA GLU A 79 -12.11 -9.87 11.65
C GLU A 79 -11.11 -9.11 12.53
N VAL A 80 -10.91 -9.58 13.77
CA VAL A 80 -9.97 -8.97 14.72
C VAL A 80 -9.04 -10.04 15.26
N GLU A 81 -7.75 -9.73 15.29
CA GLU A 81 -6.73 -10.61 15.82
C GLU A 81 -5.74 -9.83 16.68
N ILE A 82 -5.46 -10.32 17.90
CA ILE A 82 -4.44 -9.75 18.79
C ILE A 82 -3.34 -10.79 18.96
N LEU A 83 -2.17 -10.50 18.41
CA LEU A 83 -1.00 -11.36 18.44
C LEU A 83 -0.02 -10.92 19.52
N GLN A 84 0.89 -11.82 19.90
CA GLN A 84 2.03 -11.52 20.75
C GLN A 84 3.32 -11.78 19.97
N GLY A 85 4.31 -10.88 20.11
CA GLY A 85 5.59 -11.06 19.47
C GLY A 85 6.21 -9.76 18.96
N ARG A 86 7.22 -9.93 18.10
CA ARG A 86 7.84 -8.78 17.40
C ARG A 86 6.92 -8.34 16.26
N PRO A 87 6.52 -7.06 16.17
CA PRO A 87 5.49 -6.60 15.25
C PRO A 87 5.75 -7.01 13.79
N VAL A 88 6.96 -6.80 13.27
CA VAL A 88 7.28 -7.12 11.88
C VAL A 88 7.10 -8.63 11.60
N GLN A 89 7.63 -9.48 12.48
CA GLN A 89 7.56 -10.94 12.29
C GLN A 89 6.12 -11.45 12.37
N ALA A 90 5.37 -11.00 13.40
CA ALA A 90 3.98 -11.41 13.60
C ALA A 90 3.07 -10.94 12.44
N LEU A 91 3.28 -9.72 11.93
CA LEU A 91 2.51 -9.20 10.81
C LEU A 91 2.86 -9.88 9.49
N LEU A 92 4.12 -10.23 9.24
CA LEU A 92 4.53 -11.00 8.06
C LEU A 92 3.89 -12.40 8.07
N GLU A 93 3.82 -13.02 9.24
CA GLU A 93 3.16 -14.34 9.39
C GLU A 93 1.65 -14.22 9.17
N ALA A 94 0.98 -13.26 9.81
CA ALA A 94 -0.44 -13.01 9.63
C ALA A 94 -0.81 -12.66 8.17
N ALA A 95 0.12 -12.03 7.44
CA ALA A 95 -0.06 -11.64 6.04
C ALA A 95 0.38 -12.70 5.01
N ARG A 96 0.80 -13.90 5.43
CA ARG A 96 1.34 -14.94 4.54
C ARG A 96 0.35 -15.35 3.44
N SER A 97 -0.94 -15.42 3.76
CA SER A 97 -2.03 -15.74 2.84
C SER A 97 -2.88 -14.52 2.48
N ALA A 98 -2.48 -13.33 2.91
CA ALA A 98 -3.24 -12.12 2.63
C ALA A 98 -3.12 -11.71 1.16
N VAL A 99 -4.19 -11.15 0.62
CA VAL A 99 -4.18 -10.54 -0.72
C VAL A 99 -3.50 -9.17 -0.71
N MET A 100 -3.42 -8.55 0.48
CA MET A 100 -2.75 -7.27 0.72
C MET A 100 -2.50 -7.08 2.23
N LEU A 101 -1.42 -6.39 2.56
CA LEU A 101 -1.12 -5.89 3.91
C LEU A 101 -1.18 -4.35 3.88
N CYS A 102 -2.03 -3.77 4.72
CA CYS A 102 -2.16 -2.33 4.87
C CYS A 102 -1.54 -1.87 6.19
N VAL A 103 -0.78 -0.78 6.16
CA VAL A 103 -0.12 -0.22 7.33
C VAL A 103 -0.13 1.30 7.27
N GLY A 104 -0.31 1.94 8.42
CA GLY A 104 -0.16 3.38 8.54
C GLY A 104 1.29 3.81 8.26
N ALA A 105 1.46 4.93 7.57
CA ALA A 105 2.79 5.46 7.29
C ALA A 105 3.55 5.86 8.56
N ARG A 106 2.85 6.12 9.66
CA ARG A 106 3.41 6.56 10.95
C ARG A 106 2.79 5.77 12.10
N GLY A 107 3.62 5.30 13.03
CA GLY A 107 3.16 4.66 14.26
C GLY A 107 3.15 5.62 15.45
N LEU A 108 2.57 5.18 16.59
CA LEU A 108 2.47 5.95 17.84
C LEU A 108 3.81 6.46 18.37
N LYS A 109 4.87 5.67 18.24
CA LYS A 109 6.19 5.97 18.84
C LYS A 109 7.00 6.99 18.04
N HIS A 110 6.57 7.38 16.84
CA HIS A 110 7.36 8.21 15.93
C HIS A 110 6.53 9.37 15.40
N ALA A 111 6.32 10.37 16.27
CA ALA A 111 5.72 11.66 15.88
C ALA A 111 6.64 12.54 15.00
N THR A 112 7.75 12.00 14.50
CA THR A 112 8.70 12.72 13.65
C THR A 112 8.04 13.06 12.31
N GLN A 113 7.86 14.33 12.08
CA GLN A 113 7.21 14.90 10.91
C GLN A 113 7.74 14.29 9.60
N GLY A 114 6.82 13.68 8.87
CA GLY A 114 7.01 13.33 7.46
C GLY A 114 7.69 11.99 7.16
N ARG A 115 8.29 11.29 8.11
CA ARG A 115 9.02 10.03 7.85
C ARG A 115 8.11 8.80 7.93
N ILE A 116 8.34 7.84 7.04
CA ILE A 116 7.70 6.52 7.10
C ILE A 116 8.33 5.73 8.25
N GLY A 117 7.49 5.08 9.05
CA GLY A 117 7.90 4.29 10.21
C GLY A 117 8.71 3.05 9.81
N SER A 118 9.59 2.62 10.72
CA SER A 118 10.45 1.44 10.50
C SER A 118 9.66 0.15 10.24
N THR A 119 8.52 -0.03 10.88
CA THR A 119 7.63 -1.18 10.67
C THR A 119 7.09 -1.18 9.24
N ALA A 120 6.55 -0.06 8.75
CA ALA A 120 6.04 0.06 7.38
C ALA A 120 7.15 -0.20 6.34
N ALA A 121 8.35 0.35 6.56
CA ALA A 121 9.49 0.12 5.69
C ALA A 121 9.93 -1.36 5.69
N ALA A 122 10.00 -2.01 6.85
CA ALA A 122 10.39 -3.42 6.95
C ALA A 122 9.34 -4.35 6.32
N LEU A 123 8.05 -4.09 6.52
CA LEU A 123 6.97 -4.88 5.93
C LEU A 123 6.98 -4.76 4.41
N SER A 124 7.15 -3.55 3.85
CA SER A 124 7.20 -3.35 2.40
C SER A 124 8.39 -4.05 1.73
N ALA A 125 9.48 -4.24 2.46
CA ALA A 125 10.65 -4.96 1.96
C ALA A 125 10.51 -6.48 2.01
N ALA A 126 9.75 -7.03 2.98
CA ALA A 126 9.78 -8.45 3.31
C ALA A 126 8.45 -9.21 3.10
N ALA A 127 7.30 -8.54 2.96
CA ALA A 127 6.00 -9.21 2.83
C ALA A 127 5.89 -10.01 1.52
N HIS A 128 5.15 -11.12 1.56
CA HIS A 128 4.87 -11.96 0.38
C HIS A 128 3.60 -11.54 -0.38
N CYS A 129 2.99 -10.45 0.02
CA CYS A 129 1.84 -9.84 -0.63
C CYS A 129 2.13 -8.34 -0.88
N PRO A 130 1.31 -7.64 -1.68
CA PRO A 130 1.40 -6.20 -1.80
C PRO A 130 1.24 -5.50 -0.46
N VAL A 131 1.99 -4.41 -0.27
CA VAL A 131 1.93 -3.61 0.96
C VAL A 131 1.48 -2.19 0.63
N ALA A 132 0.33 -1.79 1.19
CA ALA A 132 -0.15 -0.42 1.14
C ALA A 132 0.34 0.36 2.36
N ILE A 133 1.10 1.42 2.14
CA ILE A 133 1.55 2.36 3.17
C ILE A 133 0.66 3.59 3.08
N VAL A 134 -0.27 3.72 4.01
CA VAL A 134 -1.29 4.77 3.98
C VAL A 134 -0.87 5.95 4.84
N ARG A 135 -0.85 7.15 4.24
CA ARG A 135 -0.50 8.38 4.97
C ARG A 135 -1.72 9.00 5.64
N THR A 136 -2.77 9.17 4.89
CA THR A 136 -4.04 9.73 5.36
C THR A 136 -5.15 9.16 4.49
N HIS A 137 -6.28 8.85 5.08
CA HIS A 137 -7.49 8.53 4.34
C HIS A 137 -8.41 9.74 4.36
N ARG A 138 -8.67 10.30 3.19
CA ARG A 138 -9.74 11.28 2.99
C ARG A 138 -10.81 10.64 2.14
N ALA A 139 -12.01 10.52 2.67
CA ALA A 139 -13.16 9.87 2.00
C ALA A 139 -13.49 10.47 0.63
N HIS A 140 -12.98 11.66 0.33
CA HIS A 140 -13.13 12.36 -0.95
C HIS A 140 -11.79 13.01 -1.32
N SER A 141 -10.79 12.21 -1.65
CA SER A 141 -9.67 12.72 -2.46
C SER A 141 -10.28 13.20 -3.75
N GLY A 142 -10.23 14.52 -4.04
CA GLY A 142 -10.91 15.11 -5.20
C GLY A 142 -10.62 14.33 -6.49
N PRO A 143 -11.54 14.34 -7.47
CA PRO A 143 -11.50 13.48 -8.67
C PRO A 143 -10.29 13.70 -9.58
N ASN A 144 -9.46 14.70 -9.30
CA ASN A 144 -8.32 15.09 -10.14
C ASN A 144 -6.94 14.65 -9.62
N ARG A 145 -6.86 13.84 -8.54
CA ARG A 145 -5.55 13.36 -8.07
C ARG A 145 -5.20 12.04 -8.72
N ALA A 146 -4.02 12.02 -9.36
CA ALA A 146 -3.57 10.90 -10.17
C ALA A 146 -3.13 9.68 -9.34
N VAL A 147 -3.26 8.51 -9.94
CA VAL A 147 -2.51 7.31 -9.58
C VAL A 147 -1.26 7.27 -10.47
N VAL A 148 -0.09 7.32 -9.86
CA VAL A 148 1.19 7.22 -10.55
C VAL A 148 1.71 5.79 -10.45
N ILE A 149 2.02 5.19 -11.58
CA ILE A 149 2.51 3.81 -11.66
C ILE A 149 3.92 3.83 -12.23
N GLU A 150 4.90 3.45 -11.42
CA GLU A 150 6.28 3.31 -11.89
C GLU A 150 6.51 1.88 -12.40
N VAL A 151 6.76 1.73 -13.69
CA VAL A 151 7.07 0.44 -14.30
C VAL A 151 8.56 0.35 -14.63
N ASN A 152 9.08 -0.85 -14.56
CA ASN A 152 10.45 -1.19 -14.92
C ASN A 152 10.46 -2.28 -16.00
N ASP A 153 11.65 -2.57 -16.53
CA ASP A 153 11.88 -3.57 -17.56
C ASP A 153 11.98 -5.00 -17.01
N THR A 154 11.20 -5.30 -15.97
CA THR A 154 11.14 -6.64 -15.39
C THR A 154 9.82 -7.32 -15.69
N PRO A 155 9.74 -8.64 -15.64
CA PRO A 155 8.47 -9.38 -15.77
C PRO A 155 7.41 -8.92 -14.74
N ALA A 156 7.85 -8.43 -13.59
CA ALA A 156 6.97 -7.90 -12.54
C ALA A 156 6.29 -6.57 -12.94
N GLY A 157 6.90 -5.78 -13.83
CA GLY A 157 6.37 -4.48 -14.25
C GLY A 157 4.94 -4.56 -14.80
N SER A 158 4.59 -5.66 -15.48
CA SER A 158 3.23 -5.89 -15.96
C SER A 158 2.22 -6.08 -14.81
N ALA A 159 2.61 -6.77 -13.75
CA ALA A 159 1.76 -6.96 -12.58
C ALA A 159 1.58 -5.65 -11.79
N VAL A 160 2.64 -4.84 -11.71
CA VAL A 160 2.59 -3.49 -11.11
C VAL A 160 1.62 -2.60 -11.88
N LEU A 161 1.72 -2.58 -13.23
CA LEU A 161 0.82 -1.81 -14.07
C LEU A 161 -0.64 -2.24 -13.88
N HIS A 162 -0.93 -3.54 -13.92
CA HIS A 162 -2.28 -4.05 -13.72
C HIS A 162 -2.86 -3.62 -12.36
N ARG A 163 -2.11 -3.79 -11.27
CA ARG A 163 -2.56 -3.38 -9.93
C ARG A 163 -2.80 -1.87 -9.84
N GLY A 164 -1.96 -1.08 -10.50
CA GLY A 164 -2.12 0.37 -10.53
C GLY A 164 -3.36 0.81 -11.31
N LEU A 165 -3.65 0.19 -12.44
CA LEU A 165 -4.83 0.46 -13.25
C LEU A 165 -6.12 0.06 -12.50
N ASP A 166 -6.14 -1.11 -11.86
CA ASP A 166 -7.27 -1.52 -11.02
C ASP A 166 -7.49 -0.53 -9.87
N ALA A 167 -6.40 -0.08 -9.23
CA ALA A 167 -6.49 0.91 -8.16
C ALA A 167 -7.00 2.27 -8.66
N ALA A 168 -6.64 2.68 -9.87
CA ALA A 168 -7.12 3.92 -10.49
C ALA A 168 -8.59 3.82 -10.88
N GLN A 169 -9.02 2.69 -11.45
CA GLN A 169 -10.41 2.46 -11.82
C GLN A 169 -11.34 2.59 -10.61
N ARG A 170 -10.98 1.95 -9.47
CA ARG A 170 -11.74 2.05 -8.22
C ARG A 170 -11.89 3.49 -7.71
N ARG A 171 -10.90 4.32 -7.99
CA ARG A 171 -10.85 5.72 -7.54
C ARG A 171 -11.36 6.71 -8.58
N SER A 172 -11.75 6.21 -9.76
CA SER A 172 -12.07 7.05 -10.93
C SER A 172 -11.00 8.13 -11.16
N ALA A 173 -9.72 7.72 -11.04
CA ALA A 173 -8.57 8.61 -11.02
C ALA A 173 -7.80 8.56 -12.33
N PRO A 174 -7.27 9.70 -12.82
CA PRO A 174 -6.34 9.71 -13.93
C PRO A 174 -5.06 8.93 -13.58
N VAL A 175 -4.44 8.35 -14.60
CA VAL A 175 -3.25 7.51 -14.46
C VAL A 175 -2.06 8.14 -15.17
N THR A 176 -0.93 8.20 -14.48
CA THR A 176 0.36 8.51 -15.10
C THR A 176 1.29 7.30 -14.95
N VAL A 177 1.70 6.73 -16.07
CA VAL A 177 2.67 5.64 -16.09
C VAL A 177 4.07 6.20 -16.31
N LEU A 178 4.94 5.99 -15.32
CA LEU A 178 6.35 6.37 -15.42
C LEU A 178 7.15 5.23 -16.03
N THR A 179 7.83 5.52 -17.13
CA THR A 179 8.70 4.57 -17.83
C THR A 179 10.15 5.07 -17.83
N PRO A 180 11.16 4.20 -17.70
CA PRO A 180 12.55 4.62 -17.80
C PRO A 180 12.86 5.22 -19.19
N ALA A 181 13.52 6.39 -19.24
CA ALA A 181 13.89 7.03 -20.50
C ALA A 181 14.96 6.23 -21.30
N ARG A 182 15.81 5.50 -20.57
CA ARG A 182 16.83 4.63 -21.18
C ARG A 182 16.33 3.19 -21.27
N MET A 183 15.44 2.94 -22.20
CA MET A 183 15.01 1.60 -22.57
C MET A 183 15.55 1.25 -23.96
N TYR A 184 15.86 -0.02 -24.20
CA TYR A 184 16.09 -0.49 -25.55
C TYR A 184 14.84 -0.26 -26.41
N ALA A 185 15.01 0.00 -27.72
CA ALA A 185 13.90 0.35 -28.60
C ALA A 185 12.78 -0.71 -28.65
N ASP A 186 13.14 -1.98 -28.55
CA ASP A 186 12.21 -3.11 -28.47
C ASP A 186 11.39 -3.12 -27.18
N VAL A 187 12.01 -2.79 -26.06
CA VAL A 187 11.34 -2.66 -24.74
C VAL A 187 10.40 -1.46 -24.73
N GLN A 188 10.85 -0.33 -25.29
CA GLN A 188 9.99 0.85 -25.43
C GLN A 188 8.77 0.55 -26.31
N ALA A 189 8.96 -0.10 -27.45
CA ALA A 189 7.87 -0.51 -28.33
C ALA A 189 6.93 -1.53 -27.64
N HIS A 190 7.47 -2.42 -26.79
CA HIS A 190 6.69 -3.33 -25.98
C HIS A 190 5.76 -2.57 -25.02
N TRP A 191 6.29 -1.62 -24.24
CA TRP A 191 5.50 -0.82 -23.32
C TRP A 191 4.45 0.04 -24.03
N GLN A 192 4.78 0.66 -25.16
CA GLN A 192 3.81 1.41 -25.96
C GLN A 192 2.64 0.54 -26.44
N ARG A 193 2.91 -0.68 -26.93
CA ARG A 193 1.85 -1.62 -27.32
C ARG A 193 0.98 -2.02 -26.12
N ARG A 194 1.59 -2.30 -24.98
CA ARG A 194 0.85 -2.65 -23.75
C ARG A 194 -0.01 -1.50 -23.26
N LEU A 195 0.50 -0.28 -23.24
CA LEU A 195 -0.30 0.89 -22.84
C LEU A 195 -1.50 1.09 -23.78
N ALA A 196 -1.32 0.95 -25.10
CA ALA A 196 -2.40 1.03 -26.07
C ALA A 196 -3.45 -0.10 -25.87
N GLU A 197 -3.02 -1.30 -25.47
CA GLU A 197 -3.90 -2.40 -25.11
C GLU A 197 -4.70 -2.08 -23.84
N TRP A 198 -4.06 -1.53 -22.81
CA TRP A 198 -4.71 -1.16 -21.57
C TRP A 198 -5.67 0.02 -21.74
N GLN A 199 -5.34 1.03 -22.55
CA GLN A 199 -6.26 2.11 -22.89
C GLN A 199 -7.55 1.59 -23.54
N ARG A 200 -7.45 0.55 -24.37
CA ARG A 200 -8.65 -0.12 -24.95
C ARG A 200 -9.43 -0.92 -23.91
N ARG A 201 -8.75 -1.52 -22.93
CA ARG A 201 -9.38 -2.32 -21.87
C ARG A 201 -10.06 -1.46 -20.79
N TYR A 202 -9.52 -0.26 -20.56
CA TYR A 202 -10.02 0.70 -19.57
C TYR A 202 -10.36 2.03 -20.28
N PRO A 203 -11.42 2.06 -21.11
CA PRO A 203 -11.74 3.23 -21.92
C PRO A 203 -12.12 4.47 -21.10
N ASP A 204 -12.59 4.26 -19.87
CA ASP A 204 -13.00 5.33 -18.95
C ASP A 204 -11.83 5.92 -18.14
N LEU A 205 -10.62 5.34 -18.26
CA LEU A 205 -9.43 5.86 -17.60
C LEU A 205 -8.63 6.76 -18.52
N ASP A 206 -8.33 7.96 -18.03
CA ASP A 206 -7.32 8.84 -18.64
C ASP A 206 -5.91 8.31 -18.30
N ILE A 207 -5.28 7.60 -19.24
CA ILE A 207 -3.97 6.98 -19.06
C ILE A 207 -2.95 7.74 -19.91
N THR A 208 -1.99 8.38 -19.23
CA THR A 208 -0.84 9.06 -19.83
C THR A 208 0.45 8.34 -19.49
N SER A 209 1.48 8.51 -20.31
CA SER A 209 2.82 7.97 -20.02
C SER A 209 3.87 9.08 -20.05
N VAL A 210 4.80 9.01 -19.10
CA VAL A 210 5.92 9.95 -18.97
C VAL A 210 7.22 9.18 -18.86
N SER A 211 8.19 9.52 -19.70
CA SER A 211 9.53 8.95 -19.62
C SER A 211 10.37 9.72 -18.60
N THR A 212 10.94 9.01 -17.61
CA THR A 212 11.74 9.60 -16.55
C THR A 212 13.21 9.19 -16.67
N GLN A 213 14.11 10.13 -16.32
CA GLN A 213 15.52 9.82 -16.17
C GLN A 213 15.74 9.32 -14.72
N GLY A 214 16.10 8.04 -14.55
CA GLY A 214 16.32 7.47 -13.22
C GLY A 214 15.08 6.75 -12.65
N ASP A 215 14.83 6.93 -11.34
CA ASP A 215 13.87 6.15 -10.55
C ASP A 215 12.48 6.79 -10.41
N GLY A 216 12.14 7.78 -11.21
CA GLY A 216 10.84 8.46 -11.14
C GLY A 216 10.61 9.33 -9.89
N LEU A 217 11.53 9.34 -8.92
CA LEU A 217 11.37 10.08 -7.67
C LEU A 217 11.28 11.60 -7.90
N GLU A 218 12.01 12.14 -8.87
CA GLU A 218 11.94 13.55 -9.23
C GLU A 218 10.55 13.94 -9.74
N TYR A 219 9.96 13.10 -10.58
CA TYR A 219 8.59 13.31 -11.05
C TYR A 219 7.59 13.28 -9.90
N ILE A 220 7.68 12.26 -9.03
CA ILE A 220 6.83 12.12 -7.85
C ILE A 220 6.98 13.34 -6.95
N ALA A 221 8.20 13.82 -6.71
CA ALA A 221 8.47 15.00 -5.88
C ALA A 221 7.83 16.28 -6.46
N ALA A 222 7.99 16.50 -7.77
CA ALA A 222 7.46 17.68 -8.46
C ALA A 222 5.92 17.73 -8.50
N HIS A 223 5.25 16.55 -8.46
CA HIS A 223 3.80 16.43 -8.62
C HIS A 223 3.11 15.90 -7.35
N ALA A 224 3.80 15.80 -6.22
CA ALA A 224 3.33 15.11 -5.01
C ALA A 224 1.96 15.61 -4.50
N GLY A 225 1.64 16.90 -4.68
CA GLY A 225 0.34 17.48 -4.29
C GLY A 225 -0.85 16.99 -5.14
N SER A 226 -0.59 16.58 -6.39
CA SER A 226 -1.61 16.08 -7.33
C SER A 226 -1.66 14.54 -7.41
N ILE A 227 -0.87 13.83 -6.60
CA ILE A 227 -0.82 12.38 -6.56
C ILE A 227 -1.53 11.87 -5.30
N GLN A 228 -2.46 10.93 -5.45
CA GLN A 228 -3.11 10.25 -4.32
C GLN A 228 -2.47 8.89 -3.99
N LEU A 229 -1.91 8.22 -5.01
CA LEU A 229 -1.32 6.89 -4.85
C LEU A 229 -0.14 6.74 -5.81
N VAL A 230 0.99 6.28 -5.27
CA VAL A 230 2.13 5.82 -6.05
C VAL A 230 2.18 4.29 -5.98
N VAL A 231 2.21 3.64 -7.15
CA VAL A 231 2.29 2.18 -7.27
C VAL A 231 3.64 1.80 -7.86
N VAL A 232 4.38 0.99 -7.12
CA VAL A 232 5.75 0.61 -7.50
C VAL A 232 5.97 -0.90 -7.31
N GLY A 233 6.89 -1.46 -8.08
CA GLY A 233 7.43 -2.78 -7.81
C GLY A 233 8.47 -2.74 -6.67
N ARG A 234 8.59 -3.83 -5.93
CA ARG A 234 9.67 -3.95 -4.93
C ARG A 234 11.06 -3.93 -5.56
N ASP A 235 11.16 -4.39 -6.78
CA ASP A 235 12.35 -4.44 -7.62
C ASP A 235 12.62 -3.15 -8.41
N ARG A 236 11.95 -2.04 -8.05
CA ARG A 236 12.16 -0.74 -8.68
C ARG A 236 13.62 -0.28 -8.64
N PRO A 237 14.08 0.54 -9.59
CA PRO A 237 15.40 1.16 -9.57
C PRO A 237 15.64 1.90 -8.24
N GLY A 238 16.79 1.68 -7.62
CA GLY A 238 17.11 2.22 -6.29
C GLY A 238 16.41 1.51 -5.12
N GLY A 239 15.56 0.50 -5.41
CA GLY A 239 14.79 -0.24 -4.42
C GLY A 239 13.72 0.60 -3.72
N VAL A 240 12.86 -0.06 -2.94
CA VAL A 240 11.81 0.62 -2.15
C VAL A 240 12.42 1.58 -1.13
N GLY A 241 13.64 1.31 -0.66
CA GLY A 241 14.37 2.16 0.28
C GLY A 241 14.61 3.59 -0.21
N ALA A 242 14.77 3.81 -1.52
CA ALA A 242 14.91 5.16 -2.08
C ALA A 242 13.62 5.97 -1.89
N LEU A 243 12.45 5.35 -2.13
CA LEU A 243 11.14 5.99 -1.98
C LEU A 243 10.74 6.16 -0.50
N LEU A 244 11.06 5.20 0.36
CA LEU A 244 10.71 5.23 1.79
C LEU A 244 11.80 5.89 2.65
N GLY A 245 12.98 6.16 2.07
CA GLY A 245 14.11 6.79 2.71
C GLY A 245 14.02 8.32 2.80
N PRO A 246 15.13 9.00 3.15
CA PRO A 246 15.14 10.45 3.36
C PRO A 246 14.64 11.27 2.17
N LEU A 247 15.04 10.91 0.95
CA LEU A 247 14.66 11.63 -0.27
C LEU A 247 13.15 11.51 -0.56
N GLY A 248 12.62 10.28 -0.58
CA GLY A 248 11.19 10.04 -0.78
C GLY A 248 10.34 10.61 0.36
N ASN A 249 10.82 10.53 1.60
CA ASN A 249 10.15 11.19 2.72
C ASN A 249 10.10 12.70 2.59
N THR A 250 11.15 13.33 2.06
CA THR A 250 11.14 14.78 1.78
C THR A 250 10.15 15.11 0.67
N ALA A 251 10.15 14.35 -0.41
CA ALA A 251 9.25 14.51 -1.55
C ALA A 251 7.77 14.39 -1.15
N LEU A 252 7.44 13.47 -0.26
CA LEU A 252 6.07 13.14 0.12
C LEU A 252 5.65 13.70 1.50
N ARG A 253 6.48 14.53 2.15
CA ARG A 253 6.32 14.96 3.56
C ARG A 253 4.94 15.54 3.85
N ASP A 254 4.52 16.51 3.07
CA ASP A 254 3.32 17.30 3.31
C ASP A 254 2.17 16.89 2.37
N THR A 255 2.18 15.62 1.95
CA THR A 255 1.17 15.08 1.05
C THR A 255 0.37 13.96 1.70
N ASP A 256 -0.84 13.76 1.20
CA ASP A 256 -1.71 12.62 1.55
C ASP A 256 -1.43 11.40 0.62
N CYS A 257 -0.33 11.44 -0.13
CA CYS A 257 0.00 10.40 -1.11
C CYS A 257 0.35 9.09 -0.41
N SER A 258 -0.44 8.06 -0.67
CA SER A 258 -0.18 6.70 -0.21
C SER A 258 0.72 5.95 -1.20
N ILE A 259 1.35 4.88 -0.76
CA ILE A 259 2.28 4.09 -1.57
C ILE A 259 1.80 2.63 -1.56
N LEU A 260 1.67 2.03 -2.74
CA LEU A 260 1.42 0.61 -2.90
C LEU A 260 2.67 -0.06 -3.46
N VAL A 261 3.32 -0.88 -2.65
CA VAL A 261 4.48 -1.68 -3.03
C VAL A 261 4.01 -3.06 -3.46
N CYS A 262 4.21 -3.37 -4.73
CA CYS A 262 3.86 -4.67 -5.30
C CYS A 262 5.06 -5.62 -5.20
N GLU A 263 4.79 -6.88 -4.87
CA GLU A 263 5.79 -7.92 -4.91
C GLU A 263 6.08 -8.35 -6.35
N PRO A 264 7.31 -8.77 -6.69
CA PRO A 264 7.55 -9.49 -7.92
C PRO A 264 6.80 -10.84 -7.81
N ARG A 265 5.80 -11.08 -8.67
CA ARG A 265 5.25 -12.42 -8.81
C ARG A 265 6.35 -13.29 -9.39
N ASN A 266 6.81 -14.28 -8.64
CA ASN A 266 7.52 -15.39 -9.25
C ASN A 266 6.54 -16.01 -10.27
N ALA A 267 6.86 -15.86 -11.55
CA ALA A 267 6.21 -16.66 -12.59
C ALA A 267 6.55 -18.12 -12.26
N LEU A 268 5.56 -18.87 -11.77
CA LEU A 268 5.62 -20.33 -11.72
C LEU A 268 5.52 -20.85 -13.14
#